data_2f0e505facc061289a8d3503c7621163
#
_entry.id   2f0e505facc061289a8d3503c7621163
#
_cell.length_a   1.000
_cell.length_b   1.000
_cell.length_c   1.000
_cell.angle_alpha   90.00
_cell.angle_beta   90.00
_cell.angle_gamma   90.00
#
_symmetry.space_group_name_H-M   'P 1'
#
loop_
_entity.id
_entity.type
_entity.pdbx_description
1 polymer ?
#
loop_
_entity_poly.entity_id
_entity_poly.type
_entity_poly.pdbx_seq_one_letter_code
_entity_poly.pdbx_strand_id
1 'polypeptide(L)'
;MSQRADGRSSDELRPVRFVRDFQASPAGAVLAQFGKTRVLCAVSVVDSVPRWMREQNVPGGWLTSEYQMLPGATPERTTRESRRGGPGGRSSEIQRLVGRSLRMAVDLEAVGPRTLYVDCDVLDADGGTRCASICGGMVALEIALRKLRAAGKLSTDPLRRRIAAVSAGVVAGESMLDLCYEEDSAAEVDRKSTRLNS
;
A
#
# COMPACT_ATOMS: atom_id res chain seq x y z
N MET A 1 20.79 -4.71 -25.71
CA MET A 1 20.19 -4.26 -24.44
C MET A 1 19.56 -2.91 -24.71
N SER A 2 18.24 -2.81 -24.71
CA SER A 2 17.58 -1.51 -24.86
C SER A 2 17.77 -0.72 -23.55
N GLN A 3 18.35 0.46 -23.66
CA GLN A 3 18.51 1.35 -22.50
C GLN A 3 17.13 1.87 -22.12
N ARG A 4 16.69 1.66 -20.86
CA ARG A 4 15.44 2.21 -20.33
C ARG A 4 15.46 3.74 -20.44
N ALA A 5 14.29 4.36 -20.63
CA ALA A 5 14.19 5.82 -20.84
C ALA A 5 14.80 6.66 -19.71
N ASP A 6 14.85 6.12 -18.50
CA ASP A 6 15.45 6.75 -17.31
C ASP A 6 16.91 6.30 -17.03
N GLY A 7 17.51 5.51 -17.92
CA GLY A 7 18.90 5.05 -17.84
C GLY A 7 19.18 3.89 -16.90
N ARG A 8 18.16 3.32 -16.22
CA ARG A 8 18.31 2.16 -15.34
C ARG A 8 18.61 0.87 -16.11
N SER A 9 19.28 -0.08 -15.45
CA SER A 9 19.33 -1.46 -15.92
C SER A 9 17.98 -2.17 -15.75
N SER A 10 17.79 -3.30 -16.44
CA SER A 10 16.53 -4.05 -16.39
C SER A 10 16.15 -4.57 -14.99
N ASP A 11 17.12 -4.82 -14.14
CA ASP A 11 16.99 -5.30 -12.75
C ASP A 11 17.07 -4.20 -11.69
N GLU A 12 17.18 -2.93 -12.09
CA GLU A 12 17.35 -1.79 -11.19
C GLU A 12 16.02 -1.17 -10.77
N LEU A 13 15.86 -0.92 -9.45
CA LEU A 13 14.70 -0.21 -8.90
C LEU A 13 14.86 1.31 -9.07
N ARG A 14 13.73 2.01 -9.21
CA ARG A 14 13.70 3.46 -9.02
C ARG A 14 14.14 3.83 -7.60
N PRO A 15 14.65 5.05 -7.34
CA PRO A 15 14.89 5.51 -5.99
C PRO A 15 13.66 5.37 -5.11
N VAL A 16 13.80 4.65 -3.97
CA VAL A 16 12.73 4.43 -3.01
C VAL A 16 12.98 5.26 -1.77
N ARG A 17 11.99 6.05 -1.36
CA ARG A 17 12.06 6.88 -0.16
C ARG A 17 10.76 6.82 0.64
N PHE A 18 10.87 6.80 1.97
CA PHE A 18 9.74 6.89 2.89
C PHE A 18 9.92 8.14 3.79
N VAL A 19 8.99 9.11 3.68
CA VAL A 19 8.95 10.27 4.56
C VAL A 19 7.93 9.97 5.67
N ARG A 20 8.44 9.74 6.88
CA ARG A 20 7.61 9.40 8.05
C ARG A 20 6.91 10.61 8.63
N ASP A 21 5.83 10.36 9.35
CA ASP A 21 5.04 11.35 10.10
C ASP A 21 4.56 12.51 9.20
N PHE A 22 4.23 12.19 7.94
CA PHE A 22 3.76 13.17 6.94
C PHE A 22 2.41 13.79 7.33
N GLN A 23 1.58 13.06 8.06
CA GLN A 23 0.37 13.56 8.71
C GLN A 23 0.47 13.38 10.22
N ALA A 24 -0.06 14.34 10.97
CA ALA A 24 0.02 14.36 12.44
C ALA A 24 -1.07 13.51 13.13
N SER A 25 -2.27 13.44 12.55
CA SER A 25 -3.44 12.83 13.18
C SER A 25 -3.46 11.30 13.17
N PRO A 26 -3.07 10.59 12.08
CA PRO A 26 -3.06 9.13 12.05
C PRO A 26 -2.06 8.53 13.04
N ALA A 27 -2.34 7.30 13.50
CA ALA A 27 -1.43 6.55 14.36
C ALA A 27 -0.07 6.29 13.67
N GLY A 28 -0.08 6.10 12.34
CA GLY A 28 1.11 6.05 11.51
C GLY A 28 0.84 6.69 10.16
N ALA A 29 1.78 7.48 9.65
CA ALA A 29 1.65 8.12 8.34
C ALA A 29 2.99 8.17 7.62
N VAL A 30 2.98 7.87 6.33
CA VAL A 30 4.16 7.79 5.47
C VAL A 30 3.82 8.29 4.08
N LEU A 31 4.66 9.15 3.53
CA LEU A 31 4.70 9.40 2.09
C LEU A 31 5.70 8.42 1.47
N ALA A 32 5.21 7.45 0.73
CA ALA A 32 6.01 6.50 -0.04
C ALA A 32 6.30 7.09 -1.43
N GLN A 33 7.58 7.11 -1.81
CA GLN A 33 8.06 7.63 -3.09
C GLN A 33 8.84 6.54 -3.81
N PHE A 34 8.43 6.22 -5.03
CA PHE A 34 9.06 5.27 -5.94
C PHE A 34 9.30 5.99 -7.27
N GLY A 35 10.50 6.58 -7.40
CA GLY A 35 10.74 7.54 -8.47
C GLY A 35 9.74 8.70 -8.41
N LYS A 36 8.96 8.89 -9.49
CA LYS A 36 7.92 9.91 -9.57
C LYS A 36 6.59 9.49 -8.93
N THR A 37 6.36 8.18 -8.70
CA THR A 37 5.14 7.73 -8.01
C THR A 37 5.19 8.12 -6.54
N ARG A 38 4.14 8.80 -6.05
CA ARG A 38 3.99 9.22 -4.66
C ARG A 38 2.64 8.77 -4.11
N VAL A 39 2.67 8.04 -2.99
CA VAL A 39 1.47 7.55 -2.31
C VAL A 39 1.55 7.95 -0.85
N LEU A 40 0.53 8.66 -0.37
CA LEU A 40 0.34 8.91 1.05
C LEU A 40 -0.35 7.70 1.65
N CYS A 41 0.29 7.06 2.62
CA CYS A 41 -0.24 5.93 3.37
C CYS A 41 -0.45 6.32 4.82
N ALA A 42 -1.66 6.21 5.32
CA ALA A 42 -2.02 6.56 6.69
C ALA A 42 -2.71 5.39 7.40
N VAL A 43 -2.46 5.21 8.69
CA VAL A 43 -3.09 4.18 9.51
C VAL A 43 -3.87 4.83 10.63
N SER A 44 -5.18 4.68 10.58
CA SER A 44 -6.10 5.08 11.63
C SER A 44 -6.50 3.85 12.47
N VAL A 45 -6.64 4.05 13.79
CA VAL A 45 -6.98 2.99 14.74
C VAL A 45 -8.30 3.34 15.41
N VAL A 46 -9.25 2.40 15.36
CA VAL A 46 -10.54 2.51 16.04
C VAL A 46 -10.64 1.40 17.06
N ASP A 47 -10.94 1.76 18.32
CA ASP A 47 -11.08 0.81 19.45
C ASP A 47 -12.42 0.03 19.38
N SER A 48 -12.75 -0.48 18.20
CA SER A 48 -13.88 -1.39 17.95
C SER A 48 -13.65 -2.21 16.69
N VAL A 49 -14.29 -3.36 16.60
CA VAL A 49 -14.30 -4.22 15.39
C VAL A 49 -15.59 -4.05 14.58
N PRO A 50 -15.61 -4.42 13.31
CA PRO A 50 -16.80 -4.38 12.47
C PRO A 50 -17.98 -5.13 13.11
N ARG A 51 -19.20 -4.68 12.80
CA ARG A 51 -20.44 -5.24 13.37
C ARG A 51 -20.55 -6.77 13.20
N TRP A 52 -20.21 -7.27 12.00
CA TRP A 52 -20.28 -8.70 11.69
C TRP A 52 -19.34 -9.55 12.57
N MET A 53 -18.13 -9.02 12.94
CA MET A 53 -17.23 -9.72 13.87
C MET A 53 -17.82 -9.83 15.27
N ARG A 54 -18.48 -8.77 15.75
CA ARG A 54 -19.16 -8.78 17.06
C ARG A 54 -20.34 -9.74 17.07
N GLU A 55 -21.16 -9.73 16.02
CA GLU A 55 -22.34 -10.61 15.89
C GLU A 55 -21.96 -12.09 15.78
N GLN A 56 -20.81 -12.39 15.16
CA GLN A 56 -20.30 -13.75 14.99
C GLN A 56 -19.29 -14.17 16.06
N ASN A 57 -19.03 -13.32 17.07
CA ASN A 57 -18.04 -13.55 18.11
C ASN A 57 -16.65 -13.93 17.54
N VAL A 58 -16.22 -13.31 16.42
CA VAL A 58 -14.90 -13.53 15.86
C VAL A 58 -13.85 -12.84 16.72
N PRO A 59 -12.86 -13.57 17.25
CA PRO A 59 -11.84 -12.98 18.11
C PRO A 59 -10.87 -12.10 17.35
N GLY A 60 -10.16 -11.22 18.10
CA GLY A 60 -9.08 -10.39 17.57
C GLY A 60 -9.56 -9.09 16.95
N GLY A 61 -8.68 -8.48 16.16
CA GLY A 61 -8.90 -7.22 15.46
C GLY A 61 -9.18 -7.40 13.97
N TRP A 62 -9.37 -6.28 13.32
CA TRP A 62 -9.56 -6.23 11.87
C TRP A 62 -8.58 -5.25 11.22
N LEU A 63 -8.13 -5.57 10.01
CA LEU A 63 -7.38 -4.66 9.16
C LEU A 63 -8.06 -4.58 7.81
N THR A 64 -8.33 -3.36 7.38
CA THR A 64 -8.86 -3.07 6.05
C THR A 64 -8.05 -1.94 5.41
N SER A 65 -8.13 -1.82 4.09
CA SER A 65 -7.49 -0.70 3.39
C SER A 65 -8.42 -0.08 2.38
N GLU A 66 -8.22 1.21 2.15
CA GLU A 66 -8.80 1.98 1.08
C GLU A 66 -7.70 2.47 0.14
N TYR A 67 -8.04 2.64 -1.12
CA TYR A 67 -7.12 3.13 -2.14
C TYR A 67 -7.87 4.04 -3.10
N GLN A 68 -7.31 5.20 -3.36
CA GLN A 68 -7.80 6.07 -4.43
C GLN A 68 -6.66 6.89 -5.04
N MET A 69 -6.92 7.40 -6.25
CA MET A 69 -6.04 8.36 -6.90
C MET A 69 -6.65 9.75 -6.81
N LEU A 70 -5.82 10.75 -6.49
CA LEU A 70 -6.24 12.14 -6.60
C LEU A 70 -6.52 12.50 -8.07
N PRO A 71 -7.45 13.44 -8.35
CA PRO A 71 -7.77 13.84 -9.72
C PRO A 71 -6.58 14.29 -10.55
N GLY A 72 -5.57 14.89 -9.92
CA GLY A 72 -4.34 15.34 -10.58
C GLY A 72 -3.17 14.37 -10.46
N ALA A 73 -3.40 13.11 -10.06
CA ALA A 73 -2.34 12.12 -9.92
C ALA A 73 -1.76 11.64 -11.27
N THR A 74 -2.45 11.89 -12.36
CA THR A 74 -2.07 11.55 -13.74
C THR A 74 -1.99 12.82 -14.59
N PRO A 75 -1.25 12.82 -15.73
CA PRO A 75 -1.17 13.98 -16.62
C PRO A 75 -2.54 14.51 -17.03
N GLU A 76 -3.47 13.63 -17.35
CA GLU A 76 -4.86 13.99 -17.58
C GLU A 76 -5.65 13.89 -16.29
N ARG A 77 -6.39 14.97 -15.97
CA ARG A 77 -7.24 15.01 -14.78
C ARG A 77 -8.35 13.97 -14.83
N THR A 78 -8.42 13.15 -13.80
CA THR A 78 -9.50 12.16 -13.62
C THR A 78 -10.63 12.71 -12.72
N THR A 79 -11.85 12.23 -12.90
CA THR A 79 -12.97 12.56 -12.01
C THR A 79 -12.84 11.79 -10.68
N ARG A 80 -13.10 12.45 -9.55
CA ARG A 80 -13.15 11.78 -8.24
C ARG A 80 -14.15 10.62 -8.25
N GLU A 81 -13.73 9.47 -7.74
CA GLU A 81 -14.56 8.26 -7.70
C GLU A 81 -15.84 8.44 -6.87
N SER A 82 -15.80 9.26 -5.81
CA SER A 82 -16.97 9.61 -5.01
C SER A 82 -18.10 10.27 -5.82
N ARG A 83 -17.77 10.97 -6.92
CA ARG A 83 -18.76 11.54 -7.84
C ARG A 83 -19.34 10.51 -8.83
N ARG A 84 -18.72 9.34 -8.94
CA ARG A 84 -19.18 8.24 -9.81
C ARG A 84 -19.95 7.16 -9.03
N GLY A 85 -20.29 7.43 -7.76
CA GLY A 85 -21.05 6.50 -6.93
C GLY A 85 -20.18 5.54 -6.11
N GLY A 86 -18.86 5.72 -6.08
CA GLY A 86 -17.94 4.93 -5.27
C GLY A 86 -16.70 4.45 -6.06
N PRO A 87 -15.87 3.62 -5.42
CA PRO A 87 -14.62 3.14 -6.02
C PRO A 87 -14.90 2.27 -7.25
N GLY A 88 -14.17 2.54 -8.33
CA GLY A 88 -14.19 1.74 -9.54
C GLY A 88 -13.58 0.34 -9.34
N GLY A 89 -13.75 -0.54 -10.33
CA GLY A 89 -13.26 -1.92 -10.25
C GLY A 89 -11.75 -2.01 -9.97
N ARG A 90 -10.95 -1.13 -10.57
CA ARG A 90 -9.50 -1.04 -10.32
C ARG A 90 -9.20 -0.67 -8.87
N SER A 91 -9.82 0.38 -8.34
CA SER A 91 -9.60 0.82 -6.97
C SER A 91 -10.05 -0.24 -5.97
N SER A 92 -11.20 -0.86 -6.20
CA SER A 92 -11.69 -1.98 -5.40
C SER A 92 -10.75 -3.19 -5.42
N GLU A 93 -10.15 -3.52 -6.57
CA GLU A 93 -9.16 -4.61 -6.68
C GLU A 93 -7.91 -4.28 -5.86
N ILE A 94 -7.38 -3.04 -5.99
CA ILE A 94 -6.17 -2.62 -5.29
C ILE A 94 -6.39 -2.56 -3.78
N GLN A 95 -7.52 -2.02 -3.31
CA GLN A 95 -7.90 -2.04 -1.89
C GLN A 95 -7.82 -3.46 -1.31
N ARG A 96 -8.42 -4.42 -2.02
CA ARG A 96 -8.42 -5.83 -1.60
C ARG A 96 -7.01 -6.42 -1.58
N LEU A 97 -6.19 -6.08 -2.57
CA LEU A 97 -4.80 -6.53 -2.66
C LEU A 97 -3.97 -6.00 -1.48
N VAL A 98 -4.00 -4.68 -1.23
CA VAL A 98 -3.27 -4.05 -0.12
C VAL A 98 -3.72 -4.62 1.22
N GLY A 99 -5.04 -4.67 1.47
CA GLY A 99 -5.58 -5.20 2.72
C GLY A 99 -5.19 -6.65 2.96
N ARG A 100 -5.27 -7.52 1.95
CA ARG A 100 -4.85 -8.93 2.09
C ARG A 100 -3.36 -9.07 2.35
N SER A 101 -2.53 -8.29 1.65
CA SER A 101 -1.09 -8.29 1.84
C SER A 101 -0.74 -7.90 3.28
N LEU A 102 -1.29 -6.79 3.77
CA LEU A 102 -0.98 -6.30 5.12
C LEU A 102 -1.52 -7.20 6.23
N ARG A 103 -2.68 -7.85 6.04
CA ARG A 103 -3.18 -8.85 7.00
C ARG A 103 -2.23 -10.03 7.20
N MET A 104 -1.46 -10.42 6.17
CA MET A 104 -0.43 -11.47 6.30
C MET A 104 0.74 -11.05 7.18
N ALA A 105 0.94 -9.74 7.39
CA ALA A 105 2.04 -9.21 8.20
C ALA A 105 1.72 -9.17 9.69
N VAL A 106 0.44 -9.21 10.09
CA VAL A 106 -0.02 -8.88 11.45
C VAL A 106 -0.76 -10.04 12.08
N ASP A 107 -0.48 -10.27 13.36
CA ASP A 107 -1.31 -11.07 14.24
C ASP A 107 -2.53 -10.26 14.69
N LEU A 108 -3.67 -10.51 14.07
CA LEU A 108 -4.91 -9.78 14.38
C LEU A 108 -5.47 -10.14 15.77
N GLU A 109 -5.17 -11.30 16.30
CA GLU A 109 -5.56 -11.65 17.67
C GLU A 109 -4.78 -10.80 18.68
N ALA A 110 -3.47 -10.63 18.45
CA ALA A 110 -2.62 -9.79 19.29
C ALA A 110 -2.96 -8.28 19.19
N VAL A 111 -3.57 -7.83 18.08
CA VAL A 111 -4.11 -6.45 17.95
C VAL A 111 -5.28 -6.23 18.93
N GLY A 112 -6.02 -7.29 19.28
CA GLY A 112 -7.21 -7.21 20.11
C GLY A 112 -8.39 -6.53 19.39
N PRO A 113 -9.49 -6.18 20.08
CA PRO A 113 -10.76 -5.76 19.46
C PRO A 113 -10.69 -4.35 18.87
N ARG A 114 -9.82 -4.15 17.89
CA ARG A 114 -9.57 -2.89 17.17
C ARG A 114 -9.67 -3.07 15.67
N THR A 115 -10.01 -1.99 14.97
CA THR A 115 -9.92 -1.91 13.52
C THR A 115 -8.75 -1.00 13.12
N LEU A 116 -7.89 -1.50 12.25
CA LEU A 116 -6.83 -0.76 11.60
C LEU A 116 -7.28 -0.42 10.17
N TYR A 117 -7.50 0.86 9.90
CA TYR A 117 -7.78 1.37 8.55
C TYR A 117 -6.47 1.84 7.94
N VAL A 118 -6.15 1.33 6.75
CA VAL A 118 -4.97 1.72 5.99
C VAL A 118 -5.42 2.44 4.73
N ASP A 119 -5.29 3.75 4.73
CA ASP A 119 -5.70 4.62 3.63
C ASP A 119 -4.49 4.88 2.73
N CYS A 120 -4.65 4.70 1.42
CA CYS A 120 -3.61 4.88 0.42
C CYS A 120 -4.09 5.86 -0.65
N ASP A 121 -3.66 7.11 -0.55
CA ASP A 121 -3.97 8.18 -1.49
C ASP A 121 -2.80 8.41 -2.46
N VAL A 122 -3.02 8.13 -3.74
CA VAL A 122 -2.02 8.37 -4.79
C VAL A 122 -2.02 9.85 -5.15
N LEU A 123 -0.90 10.51 -4.87
CA LEU A 123 -0.67 11.92 -5.19
C LEU A 123 -0.16 12.08 -6.62
N ASP A 124 0.77 11.20 -7.05
CA ASP A 124 1.32 11.11 -8.40
C ASP A 124 1.47 9.66 -8.81
N ALA A 125 1.10 9.34 -10.04
CA ALA A 125 1.12 8.01 -10.58
C ALA A 125 2.05 7.90 -11.80
N ASP A 126 3.17 7.22 -11.62
CA ASP A 126 4.12 6.86 -12.67
C ASP A 126 4.46 5.37 -12.62
N GLY A 127 3.45 4.51 -12.73
CA GLY A 127 3.57 3.07 -12.56
C GLY A 127 3.80 2.62 -11.12
N GLY A 128 3.52 1.36 -10.82
CA GLY A 128 3.81 0.74 -9.52
C GLY A 128 3.01 1.25 -8.32
N THR A 129 1.89 1.96 -8.50
CA THR A 129 1.09 2.53 -7.38
C THR A 129 0.63 1.47 -6.39
N ARG A 130 0.30 0.25 -6.85
CA ARG A 130 -0.03 -0.90 -5.98
C ARG A 130 1.12 -1.27 -5.05
N CYS A 131 2.33 -1.35 -5.62
CA CYS A 131 3.55 -1.70 -4.89
C CYS A 131 3.91 -0.62 -3.88
N ALA A 132 3.86 0.65 -4.27
CA ALA A 132 4.08 1.78 -3.39
C ALA A 132 3.06 1.82 -2.23
N SER A 133 1.77 1.51 -2.50
CA SER A 133 0.73 1.42 -1.46
C SER A 133 0.98 0.28 -0.48
N ILE A 134 1.39 -0.91 -0.95
CA ILE A 134 1.72 -2.04 -0.06
C ILE A 134 2.93 -1.70 0.81
N CYS A 135 4.01 -1.21 0.20
CA CYS A 135 5.24 -0.88 0.94
C CYS A 135 5.05 0.30 1.91
N GLY A 136 4.40 1.37 1.44
CA GLY A 136 4.08 2.54 2.28
C GLY A 136 3.11 2.20 3.40
N GLY A 137 2.05 1.43 3.09
CA GLY A 137 1.10 0.91 4.06
C GLY A 137 1.77 0.03 5.12
N MET A 138 2.75 -0.81 4.73
CA MET A 138 3.52 -1.63 5.65
C MET A 138 4.34 -0.76 6.63
N VAL A 139 5.03 0.26 6.13
CA VAL A 139 5.82 1.17 6.99
C VAL A 139 4.89 1.97 7.92
N ALA A 140 3.79 2.51 7.42
CA ALA A 140 2.79 3.23 8.22
C ALA A 140 2.18 2.33 9.30
N LEU A 141 1.87 1.07 8.96
CA LEU A 141 1.34 0.07 9.89
C LEU A 141 2.34 -0.25 11.01
N GLU A 142 3.60 -0.47 10.68
CA GLU A 142 4.65 -0.71 11.69
C GLU A 142 4.79 0.48 12.65
N ILE A 143 4.75 1.71 12.15
CA ILE A 143 4.78 2.93 12.97
C ILE A 143 3.56 2.95 13.92
N ALA A 144 2.36 2.70 13.41
CA ALA A 144 1.13 2.67 14.21
C ALA A 144 1.19 1.62 15.32
N LEU A 145 1.60 0.39 15.00
CA LEU A 145 1.71 -0.70 15.98
C LEU A 145 2.76 -0.41 17.05
N ARG A 146 3.89 0.17 16.68
CA ARG A 146 4.92 0.62 17.65
C ARG A 146 4.39 1.70 18.60
N LYS A 147 3.66 2.70 18.09
CA LYS A 147 3.03 3.74 18.91
C LYS A 147 1.99 3.14 19.87
N LEU A 148 1.16 2.20 19.42
CA LEU A 148 0.19 1.50 20.27
C LEU A 148 0.90 0.71 21.40
N ARG A 149 2.02 0.03 21.08
CA ARG A 149 2.81 -0.66 22.11
C ARG A 149 3.40 0.30 23.12
N ALA A 150 4.02 1.37 22.64
CA ALA A 150 4.60 2.40 23.52
C ALA A 150 3.55 3.05 24.43
N ALA A 151 2.29 3.15 23.99
CA ALA A 151 1.18 3.63 24.78
C ALA A 151 0.55 2.55 25.71
N GLY A 152 1.13 1.33 25.78
CA GLY A 152 0.62 0.24 26.61
C GLY A 152 -0.70 -0.37 26.12
N LYS A 153 -1.13 -0.05 24.89
CA LYS A 153 -2.39 -0.56 24.32
C LYS A 153 -2.26 -1.97 23.72
N LEU A 154 -1.06 -2.44 23.49
CA LEU A 154 -0.76 -3.80 23.03
C LEU A 154 0.21 -4.46 23.99
N SER A 155 -0.11 -5.69 24.42
CA SER A 155 0.70 -6.48 25.35
C SER A 155 1.92 -7.11 24.68
N THR A 156 1.79 -7.47 23.41
CA THR A 156 2.83 -8.12 22.59
C THR A 156 3.04 -7.37 21.27
N ASP A 157 4.09 -7.72 20.53
CA ASP A 157 4.27 -7.20 19.17
C ASP A 157 3.40 -7.99 18.20
N PRO A 158 2.37 -7.38 17.59
CA PRO A 158 1.53 -8.09 16.64
C PRO A 158 2.18 -8.22 15.25
N LEU A 159 3.34 -7.60 15.01
CA LEU A 159 4.01 -7.67 13.72
C LEU A 159 4.72 -9.03 13.58
N ARG A 160 4.20 -9.90 12.72
CA ARG A 160 4.77 -11.22 12.43
C ARG A 160 5.91 -11.15 11.41
N ARG A 161 5.78 -10.30 10.40
CA ARG A 161 6.75 -10.16 9.30
C ARG A 161 6.58 -8.84 8.57
N ARG A 162 7.60 -8.44 7.79
CA ARG A 162 7.49 -7.31 6.87
C ARG A 162 7.17 -7.79 5.47
N ILE A 163 6.42 -6.96 4.72
CA ILE A 163 6.01 -7.23 3.34
C ILE A 163 6.55 -6.11 2.47
N ALA A 164 7.10 -6.48 1.32
CA ALA A 164 7.44 -5.58 0.25
C ALA A 164 6.83 -6.05 -1.07
N ALA A 165 6.59 -5.13 -1.97
CA ALA A 165 6.06 -5.40 -3.30
C ALA A 165 6.86 -4.66 -4.36
N VAL A 166 7.00 -5.27 -5.52
CA VAL A 166 7.64 -4.71 -6.70
C VAL A 166 6.87 -5.15 -7.95
N SER A 167 6.82 -4.31 -8.97
CA SER A 167 6.33 -4.69 -10.29
C SER A 167 7.45 -5.31 -11.14
N ALA A 168 7.09 -6.24 -12.01
CA ALA A 168 7.98 -6.78 -13.03
C ALA A 168 7.14 -7.06 -14.28
N GLY A 169 7.73 -6.93 -15.45
CA GLY A 169 7.05 -7.18 -16.70
C GLY A 169 8.03 -7.49 -17.82
N VAL A 170 7.49 -7.81 -18.99
CA VAL A 170 8.24 -8.00 -20.22
C VAL A 170 7.91 -6.85 -21.16
N VAL A 171 8.92 -6.07 -21.55
CA VAL A 171 8.80 -4.93 -22.45
C VAL A 171 9.77 -5.14 -23.61
N ALA A 172 9.27 -5.16 -24.82
CA ALA A 172 10.06 -5.45 -26.02
C ALA A 172 10.91 -6.74 -25.89
N GLY A 173 10.32 -7.80 -25.31
CA GLY A 173 10.99 -9.10 -25.13
C GLY A 173 12.01 -9.14 -23.97
N GLU A 174 12.24 -8.04 -23.25
CA GLU A 174 13.17 -7.97 -22.12
C GLU A 174 12.43 -7.92 -20.79
N SER A 175 12.85 -8.76 -19.81
CA SER A 175 12.30 -8.75 -18.45
C SER A 175 12.82 -7.55 -17.67
N MET A 176 11.92 -6.73 -17.17
CA MET A 176 12.24 -5.50 -16.42
C MET A 176 11.60 -5.49 -15.05
N LEU A 177 12.33 -4.93 -14.07
CA LEU A 177 11.89 -4.76 -12.70
C LEU A 177 11.46 -3.29 -12.46
N ASP A 178 10.44 -3.09 -11.62
CA ASP A 178 9.95 -1.78 -11.21
C ASP A 178 9.63 -0.85 -12.39
N LEU A 179 8.60 -1.23 -13.16
CA LEU A 179 8.16 -0.52 -14.36
C LEU A 179 7.64 0.88 -14.03
N CYS A 180 8.09 1.90 -14.78
CA CYS A 180 7.43 3.20 -14.83
C CYS A 180 6.13 3.11 -15.67
N TYR A 181 5.36 4.22 -15.76
CA TYR A 181 4.08 4.19 -16.48
C TYR A 181 4.23 3.85 -17.97
N GLU A 182 5.22 4.40 -18.63
CA GLU A 182 5.47 4.15 -20.06
C GLU A 182 5.78 2.68 -20.31
N GLU A 183 6.62 2.07 -19.46
CA GLU A 183 6.98 0.65 -19.53
C GLU A 183 5.78 -0.25 -19.17
N ASP A 184 5.04 0.08 -18.09
CA ASP A 184 3.85 -0.67 -17.64
C ASP A 184 2.75 -0.69 -18.72
N SER A 185 2.58 0.44 -19.43
CA SER A 185 1.58 0.56 -20.50
C SER A 185 1.98 -0.15 -21.80
N ALA A 186 3.27 -0.33 -22.04
CA ALA A 186 3.82 -1.02 -23.22
C ALA A 186 4.14 -2.50 -22.94
N ALA A 187 3.99 -2.96 -21.70
CA ALA A 187 4.38 -4.31 -21.30
C ALA A 187 3.48 -5.37 -21.96
N GLU A 188 4.10 -6.37 -22.56
CA GLU A 188 3.45 -7.57 -23.09
C GLU A 188 2.91 -8.45 -21.96
N VAL A 189 3.63 -8.49 -20.85
CA VAL A 189 3.25 -9.18 -19.59
C VAL A 189 3.59 -8.27 -18.43
N ASP A 190 2.59 -8.00 -17.58
CA ASP A 190 2.77 -7.28 -16.31
C ASP A 190 2.48 -8.21 -15.14
N ARG A 191 3.43 -8.35 -14.23
CA ARG A 191 3.30 -9.12 -12.99
C ARG A 191 3.68 -8.27 -11.79
N LYS A 192 2.74 -8.08 -10.87
CA LYS A 192 3.00 -7.42 -9.59
C LYS A 192 3.20 -8.49 -8.52
N SER A 193 4.44 -8.62 -8.04
CA SER A 193 4.82 -9.62 -7.04
C SER A 193 4.92 -8.98 -5.66
N THR A 194 4.32 -9.65 -4.66
CA THR A 194 4.45 -9.31 -3.24
C THR A 194 5.31 -10.37 -2.58
N ARG A 195 6.39 -9.96 -1.91
CA ARG A 195 7.29 -10.86 -1.21
C ARG A 195 7.15 -10.68 0.31
N LEU A 196 7.12 -11.81 1.01
CA LEU A 196 7.16 -11.88 2.47
C LEU A 196 8.63 -12.09 2.89
N ASN A 197 9.15 -11.21 3.74
CA ASN A 197 10.41 -11.45 4.44
C ASN A 197 10.10 -12.09 5.79
N SER A 198 10.63 -13.30 5.97
CA SER A 198 10.63 -14.03 7.23
C SER A 198 11.67 -13.45 8.19
#